data_306aeff972e15edc84bc6e0e89a168eb
#
_entry.id   306aeff972e15edc84bc6e0e89a168eb
#
_cell.length_a   1.000
_cell.length_b   1.000
_cell.length_c   1.000
_cell.angle_alpha   90.00
_cell.angle_beta   90.00
_cell.angle_gamma   90.00
#
_symmetry.space_group_name_H-M   'P 1'
#
loop_
_entity.id
_entity.type
_entity.pdbx_description
1 polymer ?
#
loop_
_entity_poly.entity_id
_entity_poly.type
_entity_poly.pdbx_seq_one_letter_code
_entity_poly.pdbx_strand_id
1 'polypeptide(L)'
;VRRRFAIGLLTTLVLVAPAARSTNYRIADNRSYADFSVRLLWLHTISGRFMQIAGEVRVDSRDLATVDAHIDVNSIVMDSARSRRWVLAPEFFDAAQYPTLHFVSDPISLPMLTTGGVLDGRLTLRGVTAPIRFELMPTTCNTSAMAACVIEAQGTLSRAAFGMSAHRATLSDQVKLGLWITLGPATH
;
A
#
# COMPACT_ATOMS: atom_id res chain seq x y z
N VAL A 1 -15.76 77.89 -16.05
CA VAL A 1 -15.01 76.92 -15.17
C VAL A 1 -15.45 75.50 -15.50
N ARG A 2 -14.63 74.75 -16.28
CA ARG A 2 -14.91 73.32 -16.64
C ARG A 2 -14.13 72.46 -15.73
N ARG A 3 -14.75 71.71 -14.80
CA ARG A 3 -14.14 70.64 -14.00
C ARG A 3 -14.07 69.33 -14.82
N ARG A 4 -12.87 68.87 -15.11
CA ARG A 4 -12.63 67.56 -15.72
C ARG A 4 -12.55 66.55 -14.57
N PHE A 5 -13.50 65.59 -14.49
CA PHE A 5 -13.40 64.42 -13.65
C PHE A 5 -12.58 63.36 -14.39
N ALA A 6 -11.44 63.00 -13.83
CA ALA A 6 -10.67 61.85 -14.28
C ALA A 6 -11.19 60.60 -13.55
N ILE A 7 -11.79 59.68 -14.29
CA ILE A 7 -12.21 58.36 -13.80
C ILE A 7 -10.99 57.45 -13.88
N GLY A 8 -10.39 57.14 -12.75
CA GLY A 8 -9.31 56.14 -12.63
C GLY A 8 -9.88 54.75 -12.73
N LEU A 9 -9.53 54.01 -13.80
CA LEU A 9 -9.88 52.62 -13.99
C LEU A 9 -8.95 51.75 -13.14
N LEU A 10 -9.48 51.22 -12.01
CA LEU A 10 -8.73 50.29 -11.13
C LEU A 10 -8.82 48.89 -11.74
N THR A 11 -7.78 48.45 -12.44
CA THR A 11 -7.67 47.07 -12.96
C THR A 11 -7.25 46.17 -11.82
N THR A 12 -8.17 45.37 -11.28
CA THR A 12 -7.88 44.29 -10.33
C THR A 12 -7.24 43.13 -11.07
N LEU A 13 -5.95 42.91 -10.83
CA LEU A 13 -5.22 41.72 -11.30
C LEU A 13 -5.66 40.54 -10.47
N VAL A 14 -6.49 39.63 -11.02
CA VAL A 14 -6.85 38.36 -10.42
C VAL A 14 -5.69 37.39 -10.62
N LEU A 15 -4.91 37.14 -9.56
CA LEU A 15 -3.94 36.04 -9.56
C LEU A 15 -4.70 34.72 -9.53
N VAL A 16 -4.78 34.03 -10.65
CA VAL A 16 -5.23 32.65 -10.73
C VAL A 16 -4.05 31.79 -10.28
N ALA A 17 -4.10 31.28 -9.05
CA ALA A 17 -3.15 30.29 -8.58
C ALA A 17 -3.30 29.02 -9.43
N PRO A 18 -2.20 28.42 -9.96
CA PRO A 18 -2.29 27.14 -10.67
C PRO A 18 -2.82 26.08 -9.72
N ALA A 19 -3.88 25.37 -10.12
CA ALA A 19 -4.38 24.22 -9.38
C ALA A 19 -3.25 23.18 -9.29
N ALA A 20 -2.91 22.80 -8.06
CA ALA A 20 -1.95 21.73 -7.81
C ALA A 20 -2.49 20.42 -8.45
N ARG A 21 -1.80 19.92 -9.48
CA ARG A 21 -2.20 18.66 -10.14
C ARG A 21 -1.71 17.50 -9.30
N SER A 22 -2.62 16.66 -8.85
CA SER A 22 -2.32 15.35 -8.29
C SER A 22 -2.57 14.29 -9.36
N THR A 23 -1.75 13.26 -9.40
CA THR A 23 -1.92 12.12 -10.31
C THR A 23 -2.17 10.88 -9.46
N ASN A 24 -3.22 10.12 -9.76
CA ASN A 24 -3.55 8.90 -9.04
C ASN A 24 -3.36 7.70 -9.96
N TYR A 25 -2.65 6.67 -9.49
CA TYR A 25 -2.50 5.40 -10.17
C TYR A 25 -3.29 4.36 -9.39
N ARG A 26 -4.22 3.67 -10.05
CA ARG A 26 -4.96 2.56 -9.42
C ARG A 26 -4.09 1.32 -9.34
N ILE A 27 -4.17 0.58 -8.24
CA ILE A 27 -3.58 -0.76 -8.15
C ILE A 27 -4.42 -1.71 -9.02
N ALA A 28 -3.77 -2.44 -9.94
CA ALA A 28 -4.42 -3.42 -10.79
C ALA A 28 -4.63 -4.72 -10.02
N ASP A 29 -5.84 -4.95 -9.52
CA ASP A 29 -6.20 -6.06 -8.62
C ASP A 29 -5.95 -7.45 -9.22
N ASN A 30 -6.15 -7.62 -10.52
CA ASN A 30 -5.94 -8.90 -11.21
C ASN A 30 -4.47 -9.21 -11.57
N ARG A 31 -3.54 -8.30 -11.28
CA ARG A 31 -2.09 -8.43 -11.56
C ARG A 31 -1.23 -8.11 -10.33
N SER A 32 -1.86 -7.85 -9.21
CA SER A 32 -1.20 -7.56 -7.94
C SER A 32 -1.48 -8.68 -6.95
N TYR A 33 -0.48 -9.01 -6.13
CA TYR A 33 -0.63 -10.01 -5.08
C TYR A 33 0.31 -9.73 -3.91
N ALA A 34 -0.02 -10.30 -2.75
CA ALA A 34 0.82 -10.25 -1.57
C ALA A 34 1.07 -11.66 -1.04
N ASP A 35 2.33 -12.00 -0.85
CA ASP A 35 2.76 -13.26 -0.26
C ASP A 35 3.08 -13.06 1.22
N PHE A 36 2.82 -14.09 2.01
CA PHE A 36 3.39 -14.18 3.34
C PHE A 36 3.99 -15.57 3.58
N SER A 37 4.97 -15.63 4.47
CA SER A 37 5.51 -16.88 4.96
C SER A 37 5.90 -16.81 6.43
N VAL A 38 5.66 -17.90 7.16
CA VAL A 38 5.98 -18.05 8.57
C VAL A 38 6.58 -19.43 8.85
N ARG A 39 7.56 -19.49 9.72
CA ARG A 39 8.21 -20.76 10.11
C ARG A 39 7.44 -21.48 11.20
N LEU A 40 7.22 -22.78 10.99
CA LEU A 40 6.66 -23.71 11.96
C LEU A 40 7.78 -24.69 12.41
N LEU A 41 8.02 -24.78 13.73
CA LEU A 41 8.99 -25.68 14.34
C LEU A 41 10.38 -25.62 13.68
N TRP A 42 10.78 -24.46 13.14
CA TRP A 42 12.07 -24.20 12.46
C TRP A 42 12.32 -25.03 11.18
N LEU A 43 11.48 -26.06 10.92
CA LEU A 43 11.64 -27.03 9.84
C LEU A 43 10.70 -26.81 8.66
N HIS A 44 9.48 -26.32 8.92
CA HIS A 44 8.47 -26.13 7.88
C HIS A 44 8.15 -24.67 7.70
N THR A 45 7.85 -24.28 6.47
CA THR A 45 7.34 -22.95 6.16
C THR A 45 5.87 -23.07 5.75
N ILE A 46 5.02 -22.30 6.40
CA ILE A 46 3.64 -22.10 6.00
C ILE A 46 3.62 -20.82 5.17
N SER A 47 3.11 -20.89 3.95
CA SER A 47 3.01 -19.75 3.04
C SER A 47 1.60 -19.64 2.45
N GLY A 48 1.24 -18.44 2.07
CA GLY A 48 0.01 -18.13 1.37
C GLY A 48 0.14 -16.87 0.53
N ARG A 49 -0.77 -16.73 -0.42
CA ARG A 49 -0.85 -15.60 -1.35
C ARG A 49 -2.24 -15.01 -1.35
N PHE A 50 -2.34 -13.72 -1.12
CA PHE A 50 -3.57 -12.95 -1.33
C PHE A 50 -3.61 -12.50 -2.78
N MET A 51 -4.71 -12.81 -3.46
CA MET A 51 -4.88 -12.58 -4.90
C MET A 51 -5.69 -11.32 -5.22
N GLN A 52 -6.30 -10.68 -4.22
CA GLN A 52 -7.10 -9.47 -4.42
C GLN A 52 -6.54 -8.33 -3.58
N ILE A 53 -5.94 -7.37 -4.28
CA ILE A 53 -5.41 -6.13 -3.73
C ILE A 53 -6.01 -4.99 -4.54
N ALA A 54 -6.67 -4.07 -3.85
CA ALA A 54 -7.22 -2.85 -4.43
C ALA A 54 -6.63 -1.62 -3.75
N GLY A 55 -6.64 -0.49 -4.42
CA GLY A 55 -6.15 0.76 -3.84
C GLY A 55 -5.58 1.70 -4.89
N GLU A 56 -4.83 2.66 -4.42
CA GLU A 56 -4.24 3.69 -5.27
C GLU A 56 -2.88 4.18 -4.77
N VAL A 57 -2.09 4.69 -5.69
CA VAL A 57 -0.88 5.46 -5.42
C VAL A 57 -1.16 6.90 -5.84
N ARG A 58 -1.19 7.82 -4.89
CA ARG A 58 -1.41 9.25 -5.11
C ARG A 58 -0.08 9.96 -5.18
N VAL A 59 0.12 10.72 -6.24
CA VAL A 59 1.31 11.57 -6.41
C VAL A 59 0.88 13.02 -6.31
N ASP A 60 1.44 13.76 -5.37
CA ASP A 60 1.13 15.18 -5.17
C ASP A 60 1.97 16.08 -6.11
N SER A 61 1.70 17.39 -6.07
CA SER A 61 2.40 18.39 -6.89
C SER A 61 3.89 18.58 -6.53
N ARG A 62 4.37 17.92 -5.49
CA ARG A 62 5.80 17.91 -5.07
C ARG A 62 6.49 16.60 -5.43
N ASP A 63 5.87 15.76 -6.26
CA ASP A 63 6.33 14.43 -6.61
C ASP A 63 6.49 13.51 -5.38
N LEU A 64 5.62 13.67 -4.38
CA LEU A 64 5.51 12.75 -3.26
C LEU A 64 4.39 11.75 -3.53
N ALA A 65 4.74 10.47 -3.45
CA ALA A 65 3.81 9.35 -3.61
C ALA A 65 3.36 8.83 -2.24
N THR A 66 2.05 8.57 -2.10
CA THR A 66 1.43 7.90 -0.96
C THR A 66 0.63 6.70 -1.45
N VAL A 67 0.81 5.56 -0.82
CA VAL A 67 0.10 4.31 -1.14
C VAL A 67 -1.04 4.12 -0.15
N ASP A 68 -2.23 3.82 -0.65
CA ASP A 68 -3.40 3.41 0.13
C ASP A 68 -3.93 2.11 -0.47
N ALA A 69 -3.78 0.99 0.23
CA ALA A 69 -4.04 -0.35 -0.31
C ALA A 69 -4.87 -1.20 0.66
N HIS A 70 -5.81 -1.95 0.09
CA HIS A 70 -6.67 -2.90 0.79
C HIS A 70 -6.46 -4.29 0.20
N ILE A 71 -6.37 -5.30 1.07
CA ILE A 71 -6.21 -6.70 0.68
C ILE A 71 -7.42 -7.48 1.22
N ASP A 72 -8.13 -8.20 0.34
CA ASP A 72 -9.16 -9.14 0.78
C ASP A 72 -8.52 -10.38 1.39
N VAL A 73 -8.73 -10.59 2.68
CA VAL A 73 -8.21 -11.75 3.44
C VAL A 73 -8.76 -13.06 2.89
N ASN A 74 -9.99 -13.08 2.39
CA ASN A 74 -10.61 -14.29 1.84
C ASN A 74 -10.06 -14.68 0.47
N SER A 75 -9.34 -13.77 -0.21
CA SER A 75 -8.66 -14.05 -1.48
C SER A 75 -7.43 -14.95 -1.33
N ILE A 76 -7.10 -15.38 -0.11
CA ILE A 76 -5.92 -16.18 0.17
C ILE A 76 -5.95 -17.55 -0.51
N VAL A 77 -4.86 -17.87 -1.20
CA VAL A 77 -4.56 -19.18 -1.79
C VAL A 77 -3.41 -19.80 -1.02
N MET A 78 -3.52 -21.08 -0.70
CA MET A 78 -2.52 -21.88 0.02
C MET A 78 -2.46 -23.29 -0.54
N ASP A 79 -1.38 -24.02 -0.29
CA ASP A 79 -1.15 -25.39 -0.79
C ASP A 79 -2.20 -26.39 -0.32
N SER A 80 -2.87 -26.14 0.81
CA SER A 80 -3.94 -27.02 1.30
C SER A 80 -5.14 -26.25 1.81
N ALA A 81 -6.33 -26.81 1.58
CA ALA A 81 -7.58 -26.27 2.13
C ALA A 81 -7.61 -26.30 3.67
N ARG A 82 -6.87 -27.24 4.30
CA ARG A 82 -6.75 -27.29 5.76
C ARG A 82 -5.95 -26.12 6.29
N SER A 83 -4.80 -25.82 5.69
CA SER A 83 -3.96 -24.67 6.07
C SER A 83 -4.72 -23.36 5.85
N ARG A 84 -5.47 -23.25 4.73
CA ARG A 84 -6.29 -22.09 4.45
C ARG A 84 -7.36 -21.85 5.53
N ARG A 85 -8.12 -22.89 5.90
CA ARG A 85 -9.14 -22.76 6.99
C ARG A 85 -8.50 -22.37 8.32
N TRP A 86 -7.34 -22.95 8.62
CA TRP A 86 -6.62 -22.66 9.85
C TRP A 86 -6.15 -21.19 9.91
N VAL A 87 -5.57 -20.68 8.85
CA VAL A 87 -5.07 -19.29 8.77
C VAL A 87 -6.21 -18.27 8.80
N LEU A 88 -7.39 -18.59 8.25
CA LEU A 88 -8.56 -17.71 8.29
C LEU A 88 -9.30 -17.73 9.64
N ALA A 89 -8.96 -18.65 10.53
CA ALA A 89 -9.64 -18.84 11.83
C ALA A 89 -9.37 -17.67 12.81
N PRO A 90 -10.17 -17.56 13.90
CA PRO A 90 -10.06 -16.48 14.90
C PRO A 90 -8.70 -16.35 15.57
N GLU A 91 -7.92 -17.44 15.64
CA GLU A 91 -6.58 -17.44 16.25
C GLU A 91 -5.54 -16.71 15.37
N PHE A 92 -5.84 -16.50 14.06
CA PHE A 92 -4.97 -15.86 13.08
C PHE A 92 -5.63 -14.63 12.44
N PHE A 93 -6.05 -14.71 11.18
CA PHE A 93 -6.62 -13.53 10.51
C PHE A 93 -8.02 -13.16 11.00
N ASP A 94 -8.76 -14.11 11.54
CA ASP A 94 -10.16 -13.90 11.94
C ASP A 94 -10.99 -13.26 10.81
N ALA A 95 -10.90 -13.89 9.62
CA ALA A 95 -11.42 -13.32 8.39
C ALA A 95 -12.95 -13.07 8.41
N ALA A 96 -13.68 -13.75 9.29
CA ALA A 96 -15.12 -13.52 9.47
C ALA A 96 -15.39 -12.15 10.09
N GLN A 97 -14.54 -11.69 11.02
CA GLN A 97 -14.67 -10.39 11.68
C GLN A 97 -13.85 -9.31 10.96
N TYR A 98 -12.70 -9.67 10.40
CA TYR A 98 -11.75 -8.75 9.78
C TYR A 98 -11.41 -9.18 8.35
N PRO A 99 -12.33 -9.02 7.39
CA PRO A 99 -12.15 -9.52 6.03
C PRO A 99 -11.12 -8.74 5.20
N THR A 100 -10.64 -7.60 5.70
CA THR A 100 -9.76 -6.70 4.96
C THR A 100 -8.54 -6.31 5.78
N LEU A 101 -7.34 -6.35 5.14
CA LEU A 101 -6.14 -5.66 5.61
C LEU A 101 -6.09 -4.29 4.95
N HIS A 102 -5.60 -3.29 5.67
CA HIS A 102 -5.46 -1.94 5.15
C HIS A 102 -4.04 -1.41 5.42
N PHE A 103 -3.37 -0.94 4.38
CA PHE A 103 -2.05 -0.34 4.46
C PHE A 103 -2.09 1.09 3.93
N VAL A 104 -1.51 2.02 4.69
CA VAL A 104 -1.28 3.40 4.26
C VAL A 104 0.19 3.72 4.48
N SER A 105 0.88 4.16 3.43
CA SER A 105 2.28 4.55 3.53
C SER A 105 2.46 5.98 4.02
N ASP A 106 3.62 6.26 4.59
CA ASP A 106 4.13 7.61 4.67
C ASP A 106 4.48 8.12 3.26
N PRO A 107 4.49 9.44 3.03
CA PRO A 107 4.87 10.00 1.74
C PRO A 107 6.34 9.69 1.42
N ILE A 108 6.61 9.21 0.21
CA ILE A 108 7.97 8.99 -0.32
C ILE A 108 8.15 9.75 -1.62
N SER A 109 9.39 10.04 -2.00
CA SER A 109 9.65 10.63 -3.31
C SER A 109 9.28 9.65 -4.43
N LEU A 110 8.63 10.13 -5.48
CA LEU A 110 8.18 9.30 -6.61
C LEU A 110 9.31 8.44 -7.22
N PRO A 111 10.55 8.95 -7.38
CA PRO A 111 11.65 8.11 -7.87
C PRO A 111 11.95 6.89 -7.00
N MET A 112 11.67 6.89 -5.70
CA MET A 112 11.90 5.72 -4.83
C MET A 112 11.05 4.51 -5.23
N LEU A 113 9.90 4.71 -5.87
CA LEU A 113 9.10 3.60 -6.40
C LEU A 113 9.84 2.81 -7.49
N THR A 114 10.86 3.40 -8.10
CA THR A 114 11.64 2.78 -9.18
C THR A 114 13.08 2.51 -8.82
N THR A 115 13.71 3.38 -8.02
CA THR A 115 15.11 3.21 -7.59
C THR A 115 15.26 2.27 -6.39
N GLY A 116 14.15 1.96 -5.72
CA GLY A 116 14.16 1.24 -4.46
C GLY A 116 14.41 2.17 -3.27
N GLY A 117 14.23 1.63 -2.08
CA GLY A 117 14.39 2.34 -0.81
C GLY A 117 13.46 1.83 0.26
N VAL A 118 13.27 2.61 1.32
CA VAL A 118 12.43 2.25 2.46
C VAL A 118 11.06 2.91 2.33
N LEU A 119 10.01 2.12 2.46
CA LEU A 119 8.61 2.54 2.52
C LEU A 119 8.09 2.25 3.93
N ASP A 120 8.04 3.27 4.77
CA ASP A 120 7.39 3.20 6.07
C ASP A 120 5.88 3.45 5.91
N GLY A 121 5.09 2.91 6.84
CA GLY A 121 3.64 3.10 6.83
C GLY A 121 2.97 2.41 8.01
N ARG A 122 1.66 2.32 7.92
CA ARG A 122 0.79 1.72 8.95
C ARG A 122 -0.04 0.61 8.31
N LEU A 123 0.03 -0.56 8.93
CA LEU A 123 -0.81 -1.71 8.56
C LEU A 123 -1.89 -1.89 9.61
N THR A 124 -3.13 -2.00 9.16
CA THR A 124 -4.26 -2.43 9.99
C THR A 124 -4.57 -3.88 9.67
N LEU A 125 -4.45 -4.73 10.66
CA LEU A 125 -4.68 -6.16 10.60
C LEU A 125 -5.45 -6.58 11.86
N ARG A 126 -6.57 -7.28 11.70
CA ARG A 126 -7.47 -7.65 12.81
C ARG A 126 -7.93 -6.47 13.68
N GLY A 127 -8.19 -5.32 13.07
CA GLY A 127 -8.57 -4.10 13.79
C GLY A 127 -7.43 -3.42 14.56
N VAL A 128 -6.22 -4.00 14.58
CA VAL A 128 -5.03 -3.41 15.21
C VAL A 128 -4.21 -2.71 14.15
N THR A 129 -3.87 -1.44 14.38
CA THR A 129 -3.00 -0.66 13.51
C THR A 129 -1.62 -0.53 14.13
N ALA A 130 -0.60 -0.98 13.41
CA ALA A 130 0.80 -0.90 13.84
C ALA A 130 1.71 -0.39 12.71
N PRO A 131 2.87 0.21 13.03
CA PRO A 131 3.83 0.60 12.03
C PRO A 131 4.43 -0.64 11.36
N ILE A 132 4.69 -0.52 10.05
CA ILE A 132 5.38 -1.51 9.26
C ILE A 132 6.35 -0.84 8.31
N ARG A 133 7.43 -1.54 8.00
CA ARG A 133 8.46 -1.11 7.05
C ARG A 133 8.57 -2.12 5.93
N PHE A 134 8.58 -1.62 4.70
CA PHE A 134 8.91 -2.38 3.50
C PHE A 134 10.19 -1.85 2.87
N GLU A 135 10.95 -2.74 2.29
CA GLU A 135 12.07 -2.44 1.39
C GLU A 135 11.55 -2.56 -0.04
N LEU A 136 11.56 -1.45 -0.76
CA LEU A 136 11.21 -1.39 -2.19
C LEU A 136 12.41 -1.89 -3.00
N MET A 137 12.14 -2.78 -3.94
CA MET A 137 13.14 -3.28 -4.85
C MET A 137 13.27 -2.36 -6.07
N PRO A 138 14.49 -2.14 -6.59
CA PRO A 138 14.67 -1.37 -7.82
C PRO A 138 13.90 -1.99 -9.00
N THR A 139 13.29 -1.15 -9.82
CA THR A 139 12.58 -1.58 -11.04
C THR A 139 13.04 -0.73 -12.25
N THR A 140 12.81 -1.24 -13.45
CA THR A 140 13.11 -0.53 -14.70
C THR A 140 11.97 0.39 -15.16
N CYS A 141 10.96 0.59 -14.33
CA CYS A 141 9.84 1.48 -14.66
C CYS A 141 10.28 2.93 -14.87
N ASN A 142 9.57 3.62 -15.77
CA ASN A 142 9.73 5.04 -15.97
C ASN A 142 8.76 5.82 -15.08
N THR A 143 9.28 6.73 -14.24
CA THR A 143 8.45 7.57 -13.35
C THR A 143 7.49 8.48 -14.10
N SER A 144 7.79 8.83 -15.37
CA SER A 144 6.89 9.62 -16.22
C SER A 144 5.72 8.80 -16.80
N ALA A 145 5.76 7.46 -16.70
CA ALA A 145 4.75 6.55 -17.23
C ALA A 145 4.61 5.32 -16.31
N MET A 146 4.10 5.56 -15.11
CA MET A 146 3.95 4.51 -14.07
C MET A 146 2.89 3.46 -14.39
N ALA A 147 2.02 3.68 -15.39
CA ALA A 147 1.04 2.68 -15.82
C ALA A 147 1.73 1.39 -16.28
N ALA A 148 1.22 0.26 -15.80
CA ALA A 148 1.79 -1.08 -15.99
C ALA A 148 3.15 -1.34 -15.30
N CYS A 149 3.65 -0.41 -14.49
CA CYS A 149 4.79 -0.66 -13.63
C CYS A 149 4.48 -1.75 -12.62
N VAL A 150 5.48 -2.60 -12.37
CA VAL A 150 5.47 -3.55 -11.27
C VAL A 150 6.40 -3.02 -10.19
N ILE A 151 5.83 -2.81 -9.01
CA ILE A 151 6.56 -2.42 -7.80
C ILE A 151 6.67 -3.64 -6.91
N GLU A 152 7.89 -4.01 -6.59
CA GLU A 152 8.18 -5.11 -5.66
C GLU A 152 8.60 -4.54 -4.31
N ALA A 153 8.08 -5.13 -3.22
CA ALA A 153 8.47 -4.76 -1.87
C ALA A 153 8.56 -5.99 -0.96
N GLN A 154 9.45 -5.94 0.00
CA GLN A 154 9.62 -6.98 1.01
C GLN A 154 9.54 -6.36 2.40
N GLY A 155 8.98 -7.11 3.35
CA GLY A 155 8.85 -6.65 4.72
C GLY A 155 8.78 -7.81 5.71
N THR A 156 8.74 -7.45 6.98
CA THR A 156 8.55 -8.42 8.06
C THR A 156 7.65 -7.79 9.11
N LEU A 157 6.70 -8.56 9.62
CA LEU A 157 5.87 -8.15 10.75
C LEU A 157 5.97 -9.13 11.92
N SER A 158 5.71 -8.63 13.13
CA SER A 158 5.48 -9.45 14.32
C SER A 158 3.99 -9.78 14.42
N ARG A 159 3.65 -11.08 14.48
CA ARG A 159 2.26 -11.51 14.69
C ARG A 159 1.70 -11.00 16.01
N ALA A 160 2.54 -10.97 17.03
CA ALA A 160 2.15 -10.50 18.38
C ALA A 160 1.73 -9.03 18.37
N ALA A 161 2.32 -8.18 17.53
CA ALA A 161 1.94 -6.77 17.38
C ALA A 161 0.49 -6.59 16.90
N PHE A 162 -0.09 -7.63 16.26
CA PHE A 162 -1.48 -7.64 15.77
C PHE A 162 -2.39 -8.58 16.56
N GLY A 163 -1.99 -8.93 17.80
CA GLY A 163 -2.79 -9.78 18.69
C GLY A 163 -2.83 -11.26 18.31
N MET A 164 -2.02 -11.72 17.35
CA MET A 164 -1.94 -13.13 16.95
C MET A 164 -0.93 -13.89 17.81
N SER A 165 -1.32 -14.24 19.02
CA SER A 165 -0.44 -14.88 20.01
C SER A 165 -0.56 -16.41 20.08
N ALA A 166 -1.46 -17.02 19.29
CA ALA A 166 -1.63 -18.47 19.25
C ALA A 166 -0.36 -19.19 18.78
N HIS A 167 -0.12 -20.39 19.33
CA HIS A 167 0.97 -21.28 18.93
C HIS A 167 2.39 -20.67 19.02
N ARG A 168 2.65 -19.79 19.99
CA ARG A 168 3.96 -19.12 20.17
C ARG A 168 5.14 -20.09 20.35
N ALA A 169 4.90 -21.27 20.92
CA ALA A 169 5.95 -22.25 21.12
C ALA A 169 6.39 -22.96 19.82
N THR A 170 5.53 -22.96 18.79
CA THR A 170 5.75 -23.73 17.57
C THR A 170 5.79 -22.87 16.32
N LEU A 171 5.15 -21.72 16.32
CA LEU A 171 5.05 -20.82 15.18
C LEU A 171 5.84 -19.53 15.44
N SER A 172 6.74 -19.19 14.50
CA SER A 172 7.54 -17.96 14.58
C SER A 172 6.63 -16.73 14.76
N ASP A 173 7.07 -15.77 15.56
CA ASP A 173 6.44 -14.46 15.65
C ASP A 173 6.68 -13.63 14.37
N GLN A 174 7.82 -13.82 13.73
CA GLN A 174 8.20 -13.12 12.51
C GLN A 174 7.54 -13.74 11.29
N VAL A 175 6.78 -12.92 10.55
CA VAL A 175 6.16 -13.24 9.26
C VAL A 175 6.86 -12.43 8.18
N LYS A 176 7.41 -13.09 7.17
CA LYS A 176 7.95 -12.43 5.98
C LYS A 176 6.82 -12.09 5.03
N LEU A 177 6.91 -10.93 4.42
CA LEU A 177 5.95 -10.41 3.44
C LEU A 177 6.67 -10.13 2.13
N GLY A 178 6.00 -10.42 1.02
CA GLY A 178 6.41 -10.02 -0.33
C GLY A 178 5.22 -9.41 -1.04
N LEU A 179 5.43 -8.30 -1.73
CA LEU A 179 4.39 -7.57 -2.45
C LEU A 179 4.80 -7.42 -3.91
N TRP A 180 3.86 -7.69 -4.82
CA TRP A 180 3.98 -7.43 -6.25
C TRP A 180 2.77 -6.60 -6.67
N ILE A 181 3.00 -5.32 -6.89
CA ILE A 181 1.94 -4.35 -7.16
C ILE A 181 2.10 -3.84 -8.58
N THR A 182 1.13 -4.10 -9.43
CA THR A 182 1.06 -3.55 -10.77
C THR A 182 0.19 -2.30 -10.75
N LEU A 183 0.70 -1.19 -11.27
CA LEU A 183 -0.06 0.05 -11.38
C LEU A 183 -0.88 0.06 -12.67
N GLY A 184 -2.11 0.49 -12.56
CA GLY A 184 -3.01 0.76 -13.69
C GLY A 184 -2.82 2.16 -14.28
N PRO A 185 -3.69 2.57 -15.21
CA PRO A 185 -3.66 3.91 -15.80
C PRO A 185 -3.78 5.01 -14.75
N ALA A 186 -3.14 6.15 -15.03
CA ALA A 186 -3.31 7.36 -14.24
C ALA A 186 -4.73 7.92 -14.40
N THR A 187 -5.27 8.45 -13.31
CA THR A 187 -6.50 9.27 -13.30
C THR A 187 -6.17 10.65 -12.73
N HIS A 188 -6.74 11.69 -13.33
CA HIS A 188 -6.51 13.10 -12.97
C HIS A 188 -7.73 13.71 -12.33
#